data_99876c81c92ffbaaac185d5a7deb2cf4
#
_entry.id   99876c81c92ffbaaac185d5a7deb2cf4
#
_cell.length_a   1.000
_cell.length_b   1.000
_cell.length_c   1.000
_cell.angle_alpha   90.00
_cell.angle_beta   90.00
_cell.angle_gamma   90.00
#
_symmetry.space_group_name_H-M   'P 1'
#
loop_
_entity.id
_entity.type
_entity.pdbx_description
1 polymer ?
#
loop_
_entity_poly.entity_id
_entity_poly.type
_entity_poly.pdbx_seq_one_letter_code
_entity_poly.pdbx_strand_id
1 'polypeptide(L)'
;MIWGRMGLAEGEKPRRNNGINLEDNTMRVAVGLILASAMSVALTGAAWSQTSAAKPVAATPAAPAATAAAAAAPATAAPAAAPSAAFPPPPQQAPQPARAACTNPNALGVARTVEIDTTGGPGFGFEHFKELDFLRDKEVVLTFDDGPWPRNTPAVLKALADQCTTGIFFSIGKHATYEPEILKQVYAAGHTIGTHTWSHANLNDKRLSEAQRKEEIEKGISAVKWALGGISPAAFFRFPALQHPPEMVTYLGNRNVAIFSCDIDSFDFKASKPEKVIETVMKKLDSKGKGIILMHDFQKHTAEALPELLNRLKAGGYKIVAMRAKAPVASLPEYDQELMKDIKLPTVSSRPVNSVVTTVSE
;
A
#
# COMPACT_ATOMS: atom_id res chain seq x y z
N MET A 1 -37.46 48.76 42.32
CA MET A 1 -37.61 50.20 41.96
C MET A 1 -37.15 50.39 40.57
N ILE A 2 -38.08 50.85 39.67
CA ILE A 2 -37.91 51.64 38.44
C ILE A 2 -37.17 50.94 37.26
N TRP A 3 -37.83 50.42 36.30
CA TRP A 3 -38.55 50.88 35.10
C TRP A 3 -37.65 51.63 34.09
N GLY A 4 -37.61 51.14 32.88
CA GLY A 4 -37.18 51.82 31.67
C GLY A 4 -37.33 50.93 30.43
N ARG A 5 -38.48 51.03 29.77
CA ARG A 5 -38.90 50.44 28.50
C ARG A 5 -38.51 51.35 27.33
N MET A 6 -38.57 50.77 26.12
CA MET A 6 -38.69 51.36 24.75
C MET A 6 -37.36 51.43 24.02
N GLY A 7 -37.26 51.07 22.72
CA GLY A 7 -38.30 51.06 21.71
C GLY A 7 -37.94 50.25 20.47
N LEU A 8 -38.99 49.92 19.72
CA LEU A 8 -39.06 49.28 18.44
C LEU A 8 -38.73 50.23 17.26
N ALA A 9 -38.07 49.73 16.21
CA ALA A 9 -38.20 50.19 14.84
C ALA A 9 -37.85 49.00 13.96
N GLU A 10 -38.78 48.33 13.29
CA GLU A 10 -39.24 48.54 11.90
C GLU A 10 -38.04 48.73 10.94
N GLY A 11 -37.67 47.83 10.04
CA GLY A 11 -38.47 47.19 9.03
C GLY A 11 -37.82 47.52 7.70
N GLU A 12 -37.14 46.58 7.07
CA GLU A 12 -36.84 46.70 5.63
C GLU A 12 -36.99 45.34 4.92
N LYS A 13 -37.90 45.33 3.95
CA LYS A 13 -38.24 44.19 3.08
C LYS A 13 -37.23 43.98 1.97
N PRO A 14 -37.18 42.78 1.37
CA PRO A 14 -36.17 42.36 0.43
C PRO A 14 -36.40 42.91 -0.98
N ARG A 15 -35.32 43.29 -1.65
CA ARG A 15 -35.30 43.58 -3.08
C ARG A 15 -35.30 42.28 -3.88
N ARG A 16 -36.34 42.14 -4.70
CA ARG A 16 -36.37 41.27 -5.89
C ARG A 16 -35.43 41.88 -6.92
N ASN A 17 -34.65 41.07 -7.59
CA ASN A 17 -34.40 41.20 -9.04
C ASN A 17 -33.75 39.92 -9.58
N ASN A 18 -34.38 39.50 -10.49
CA ASN A 18 -34.25 39.28 -11.94
C ASN A 18 -33.77 37.87 -12.30
N GLY A 19 -34.75 37.22 -12.92
CA GLY A 19 -34.62 35.98 -13.66
C GLY A 19 -33.57 36.06 -14.77
N ILE A 20 -32.93 34.97 -14.96
CA ILE A 20 -32.27 34.61 -16.22
C ILE A 20 -32.96 33.38 -16.76
N ASN A 21 -33.44 33.47 -17.95
CA ASN A 21 -34.18 32.50 -18.73
C ASN A 21 -33.47 31.15 -18.83
N LEU A 22 -34.22 30.07 -18.53
CA LEU A 22 -33.92 28.76 -19.08
C LEU A 22 -34.33 28.75 -20.55
N GLU A 23 -33.38 28.69 -21.44
CA GLU A 23 -33.61 28.21 -22.80
C GLU A 23 -33.31 26.73 -22.89
N ASP A 24 -34.32 26.01 -23.27
CA ASP A 24 -34.38 24.63 -23.70
C ASP A 24 -33.21 24.25 -24.63
N ASN A 25 -32.41 23.27 -24.27
CA ASN A 25 -31.58 22.57 -25.24
C ASN A 25 -31.87 21.08 -25.20
N THR A 26 -33.00 20.74 -25.82
CA THR A 26 -33.37 19.36 -26.13
C THR A 26 -32.44 18.80 -27.19
N MET A 27 -31.40 18.10 -26.79
CA MET A 27 -30.58 17.31 -27.70
C MET A 27 -31.22 15.95 -27.93
N ARG A 28 -31.75 15.79 -29.13
CA ARG A 28 -32.35 14.56 -29.67
C ARG A 28 -31.32 13.44 -29.71
N VAL A 29 -31.57 12.38 -28.98
CA VAL A 29 -30.85 11.10 -29.10
C VAL A 29 -31.47 10.38 -30.30
N ALA A 30 -30.68 10.24 -31.35
CA ALA A 30 -31.03 9.40 -32.51
C ALA A 30 -30.76 7.91 -32.10
N VAL A 31 -31.82 7.13 -32.04
CA VAL A 31 -31.79 5.69 -31.91
C VAL A 31 -31.47 5.07 -33.25
N GLY A 32 -30.24 4.60 -33.43
CA GLY A 32 -29.84 3.80 -34.57
C GLY A 32 -30.10 2.33 -34.32
N LEU A 33 -31.17 1.79 -34.92
CA LEU A 33 -31.37 0.34 -35.03
C LEU A 33 -30.32 -0.24 -35.99
N ILE A 34 -29.46 -1.13 -35.53
CA ILE A 34 -28.63 -2.00 -36.38
C ILE A 34 -29.26 -3.37 -36.39
N LEU A 35 -29.80 -3.77 -37.52
CA LEU A 35 -30.27 -5.12 -37.83
C LEU A 35 -29.08 -6.09 -37.85
N ALA A 36 -29.10 -7.09 -37.01
CA ALA A 36 -28.18 -8.23 -37.04
C ALA A 36 -28.69 -9.25 -38.06
N SER A 37 -27.99 -9.41 -39.18
CA SER A 37 -28.17 -10.51 -40.12
C SER A 37 -27.48 -11.75 -39.59
N ALA A 38 -28.24 -12.78 -39.30
CA ALA A 38 -27.75 -14.10 -38.98
C ALA A 38 -27.34 -14.79 -40.29
N MET A 39 -26.05 -15.15 -40.41
CA MET A 39 -25.56 -16.07 -41.44
C MET A 39 -25.17 -17.39 -40.76
N SER A 40 -26.00 -18.39 -40.98
CA SER A 40 -25.73 -19.79 -40.60
C SER A 40 -24.78 -20.40 -41.65
N VAL A 41 -23.59 -20.83 -41.19
CA VAL A 41 -22.70 -21.67 -41.99
C VAL A 41 -22.68 -23.04 -41.38
N ALA A 42 -23.19 -24.00 -42.16
CA ALA A 42 -23.11 -25.42 -41.88
C ALA A 42 -21.65 -25.91 -42.10
N LEU A 43 -21.00 -26.49 -41.10
CA LEU A 43 -19.76 -27.23 -41.26
C LEU A 43 -20.04 -28.72 -41.31
N THR A 44 -19.85 -29.28 -42.48
CA THR A 44 -19.72 -30.71 -42.71
C THR A 44 -18.37 -31.21 -42.20
N GLY A 45 -18.43 -32.27 -41.42
CA GLY A 45 -17.21 -32.92 -40.88
C GLY A 45 -16.40 -33.67 -41.93
N ALA A 46 -15.11 -33.66 -41.74
CA ALA A 46 -14.19 -34.66 -42.33
C ALA A 46 -13.16 -35.02 -41.23
N ALA A 47 -13.31 -36.21 -40.71
CA ALA A 47 -12.33 -36.85 -39.84
C ALA A 47 -11.16 -37.33 -40.70
N TRP A 48 -9.96 -36.88 -40.42
CA TRP A 48 -8.73 -37.47 -40.95
C TRP A 48 -7.96 -38.13 -39.81
N SER A 49 -8.03 -39.47 -39.82
CA SER A 49 -7.15 -40.34 -39.05
C SER A 49 -5.82 -40.45 -39.80
N GLN A 50 -4.73 -40.06 -39.20
CA GLN A 50 -3.39 -40.41 -39.69
C GLN A 50 -2.65 -41.20 -38.61
N THR A 51 -2.62 -42.49 -38.81
CA THR A 51 -1.69 -43.43 -38.20
C THR A 51 -0.31 -43.23 -38.83
N SER A 52 0.66 -42.77 -38.05
CA SER A 52 2.07 -42.72 -38.49
C SER A 52 2.82 -43.92 -37.92
N ALA A 53 3.21 -44.81 -38.82
CA ALA A 53 4.03 -45.98 -38.54
C ALA A 53 5.50 -45.58 -38.29
N ALA A 54 6.07 -46.08 -37.22
CA ALA A 54 7.49 -45.95 -36.90
C ALA A 54 8.33 -46.79 -37.83
N LYS A 55 9.34 -46.19 -38.45
CA LYS A 55 10.42 -46.92 -39.18
C LYS A 55 11.56 -47.21 -38.20
N PRO A 56 12.15 -48.39 -38.27
CA PRO A 56 13.34 -48.74 -37.47
C PRO A 56 14.60 -48.11 -38.08
N VAL A 57 15.40 -47.49 -37.20
CA VAL A 57 16.71 -46.91 -37.55
C VAL A 57 17.75 -48.03 -37.47
N ALA A 58 18.44 -48.20 -38.55
CA ALA A 58 19.56 -49.17 -38.70
C ALA A 58 20.81 -48.66 -37.96
N ALA A 59 21.47 -49.53 -37.25
CA ALA A 59 22.74 -49.29 -36.58
C ALA A 59 23.87 -49.08 -37.59
N THR A 60 24.66 -48.04 -37.44
CA THR A 60 25.88 -47.73 -38.16
C THR A 60 27.10 -48.13 -37.34
N PRO A 61 28.14 -48.74 -37.93
CA PRO A 61 29.28 -49.25 -37.19
C PRO A 61 30.25 -48.12 -36.74
N ALA A 62 30.92 -48.39 -35.64
CA ALA A 62 31.94 -47.54 -35.01
C ALA A 62 33.19 -47.40 -35.92
N ALA A 63 33.67 -46.18 -36.11
CA ALA A 63 34.97 -45.83 -36.67
C ALA A 63 36.02 -45.56 -35.57
N PRO A 64 37.31 -45.82 -35.82
CA PRO A 64 38.33 -45.86 -34.77
C PRO A 64 38.77 -44.47 -34.29
N ALA A 65 39.17 -44.42 -33.02
CA ALA A 65 39.68 -43.23 -32.34
C ALA A 65 40.96 -42.70 -32.96
N ALA A 66 40.93 -41.46 -33.41
CA ALA A 66 42.13 -40.67 -33.71
C ALA A 66 42.47 -39.78 -32.52
N THR A 67 43.63 -40.05 -31.93
CA THR A 67 44.25 -39.20 -30.89
C THR A 67 44.69 -37.88 -31.53
N ALA A 68 43.97 -36.82 -31.26
CA ALA A 68 44.39 -35.44 -31.55
C ALA A 68 44.81 -34.75 -30.24
N ALA A 69 46.10 -34.40 -30.16
CA ALA A 69 46.63 -33.59 -29.11
C ALA A 69 46.03 -32.17 -29.19
N ALA A 70 45.20 -31.83 -28.21
CA ALA A 70 44.65 -30.48 -28.09
C ALA A 70 45.66 -29.57 -27.42
N ALA A 71 46.13 -28.59 -28.17
CA ALA A 71 46.89 -27.47 -27.67
C ALA A 71 45.96 -26.62 -26.75
N ALA A 72 46.37 -26.46 -25.51
CA ALA A 72 45.67 -25.61 -24.55
C ALA A 72 45.73 -24.13 -24.98
N ALA A 73 44.61 -23.54 -25.31
CA ALA A 73 44.45 -22.11 -25.43
C ALA A 73 44.43 -21.48 -24.02
N PRO A 74 45.01 -20.28 -23.82
CA PRO A 74 45.00 -19.63 -22.52
C PRO A 74 43.56 -19.23 -22.15
N ALA A 75 43.07 -19.70 -21.00
CA ALA A 75 41.82 -19.30 -20.43
C ALA A 75 41.86 -17.78 -20.12
N THR A 76 41.10 -17.02 -20.87
CA THR A 76 40.78 -15.63 -20.52
C THR A 76 40.00 -15.66 -19.18
N ALA A 77 40.63 -15.15 -18.13
CA ALA A 77 39.99 -14.97 -16.82
C ALA A 77 38.74 -14.10 -16.99
N ALA A 78 37.61 -14.64 -16.60
CA ALA A 78 36.37 -13.86 -16.48
C ALA A 78 36.61 -12.70 -15.49
N PRO A 79 36.08 -11.48 -15.74
CA PRO A 79 36.23 -10.40 -14.80
C PRO A 79 35.61 -10.80 -13.47
N ALA A 80 36.38 -10.68 -12.39
CA ALA A 80 35.92 -10.93 -11.04
C ALA A 80 34.68 -10.05 -10.78
N ALA A 81 33.57 -10.67 -10.40
CA ALA A 81 32.38 -9.96 -9.98
C ALA A 81 32.76 -9.03 -8.83
N ALA A 82 32.47 -7.74 -8.97
CA ALA A 82 32.67 -6.78 -7.90
C ALA A 82 31.95 -7.28 -6.64
N PRO A 83 32.53 -7.14 -5.44
CA PRO A 83 31.88 -7.58 -4.22
C PRO A 83 30.55 -6.87 -4.09
N SER A 84 29.46 -7.62 -4.09
CA SER A 84 28.13 -7.11 -3.74
C SER A 84 28.23 -6.50 -2.37
N ALA A 85 28.02 -5.18 -2.25
CA ALA A 85 28.00 -4.51 -0.95
C ALA A 85 26.99 -5.22 -0.06
N ALA A 86 27.44 -5.87 1.00
CA ALA A 86 26.56 -6.57 1.93
C ALA A 86 25.67 -5.54 2.63
N PHE A 87 24.37 -5.75 2.60
CA PHE A 87 23.43 -4.93 3.34
C PHE A 87 23.68 -5.08 4.87
N PRO A 88 23.45 -4.01 5.65
CA PRO A 88 23.59 -4.10 7.10
C PRO A 88 22.64 -5.16 7.68
N PRO A 89 23.03 -5.85 8.73
CA PRO A 89 22.13 -6.80 9.40
C PRO A 89 20.87 -6.06 9.90
N PRO A 90 19.71 -6.75 9.97
CA PRO A 90 18.50 -6.14 10.49
C PRO A 90 18.75 -5.67 11.93
N PRO A 91 18.27 -4.47 12.30
CA PRO A 91 18.37 -3.97 13.66
C PRO A 91 17.56 -4.87 14.60
N GLN A 92 17.90 -4.86 15.88
CA GLN A 92 17.04 -5.50 16.88
C GLN A 92 15.68 -4.78 16.88
N GLN A 93 14.61 -5.56 16.85
CA GLN A 93 13.25 -5.02 16.88
C GLN A 93 13.00 -4.37 18.24
N ALA A 94 12.71 -3.07 18.25
CA ALA A 94 12.14 -2.46 19.44
C ALA A 94 10.81 -3.17 19.77
N PRO A 95 10.53 -3.46 21.04
CA PRO A 95 9.26 -4.05 21.42
C PRO A 95 8.11 -3.23 20.85
N GLN A 96 7.24 -3.85 20.07
CA GLN A 96 6.01 -3.16 19.67
C GLN A 96 5.24 -2.76 20.94
N PRO A 97 4.69 -1.55 21.01
CA PRO A 97 3.86 -1.16 22.13
C PRO A 97 2.74 -2.17 22.34
N ALA A 98 2.56 -2.58 23.61
CA ALA A 98 1.41 -3.39 23.95
C ALA A 98 0.14 -2.59 23.62
N ARG A 99 -0.78 -3.20 22.89
CA ARG A 99 -2.09 -2.58 22.63
C ARG A 99 -2.79 -2.31 23.97
N ALA A 100 -3.50 -1.20 24.05
CA ALA A 100 -4.38 -0.93 25.18
C ALA A 100 -5.34 -2.11 25.40
N ALA A 101 -5.61 -2.43 26.68
CA ALA A 101 -6.59 -3.46 26.98
C ALA A 101 -7.95 -3.13 26.35
N CYS A 102 -8.54 -4.13 25.68
CA CYS A 102 -9.84 -3.96 25.06
C CYS A 102 -10.93 -3.82 26.13
N THR A 103 -11.61 -2.69 26.16
CA THR A 103 -12.71 -2.43 27.09
C THR A 103 -14.09 -2.75 26.48
N ASN A 104 -14.15 -2.98 25.16
CA ASN A 104 -15.39 -3.33 24.45
C ASN A 104 -15.55 -4.86 24.39
N PRO A 105 -16.46 -5.46 25.18
CA PRO A 105 -16.66 -6.92 25.20
C PRO A 105 -17.23 -7.44 23.88
N ASN A 106 -17.81 -6.57 23.07
CA ASN A 106 -18.37 -6.87 21.77
C ASN A 106 -17.47 -6.46 20.60
N ALA A 107 -16.20 -6.18 20.84
CA ALA A 107 -15.28 -5.79 19.77
C ALA A 107 -15.06 -6.94 18.77
N LEU A 108 -14.71 -6.56 17.53
CA LEU A 108 -14.23 -7.50 16.52
C LEU A 108 -12.90 -8.16 16.96
N GLY A 109 -12.03 -7.37 17.58
CA GLY A 109 -10.77 -7.85 18.13
C GLY A 109 -9.76 -8.28 17.07
N VAL A 110 -8.75 -9.02 17.53
CA VAL A 110 -7.76 -9.71 16.70
C VAL A 110 -7.80 -11.19 17.06
N ALA A 111 -8.12 -12.03 16.09
CA ALA A 111 -8.27 -13.47 16.30
C ALA A 111 -6.92 -14.18 16.52
N ARG A 112 -5.90 -13.76 15.78
CA ARG A 112 -4.52 -14.24 15.94
C ARG A 112 -3.52 -13.24 15.34
N THR A 113 -2.29 -13.34 15.79
CA THR A 113 -1.16 -12.63 15.18
C THR A 113 -0.27 -13.65 14.47
N VAL A 114 0.17 -13.31 13.26
CA VAL A 114 1.17 -14.07 12.52
C VAL A 114 2.46 -13.27 12.45
N GLU A 115 3.57 -13.95 12.63
CA GLU A 115 4.90 -13.40 12.49
C GLU A 115 5.48 -13.86 11.17
N ILE A 116 6.00 -12.92 10.38
CA ILE A 116 6.52 -13.16 9.04
C ILE A 116 8.04 -13.12 9.08
N ASP A 117 8.67 -14.23 8.70
CA ASP A 117 10.08 -14.24 8.34
C ASP A 117 10.20 -13.61 6.93
N THR A 118 10.83 -12.46 6.85
CA THR A 118 10.93 -11.68 5.63
C THR A 118 12.16 -12.02 4.80
N THR A 119 12.93 -13.03 5.18
CA THR A 119 14.13 -13.48 4.46
C THR A 119 13.78 -13.82 3.01
N GLY A 120 14.54 -13.24 2.08
CA GLY A 120 14.32 -13.43 0.64
C GLY A 120 13.14 -12.67 0.05
N GLY A 121 12.44 -11.85 0.82
CA GLY A 121 11.36 -10.98 0.34
C GLY A 121 10.10 -11.73 -0.11
N PRO A 122 9.45 -12.52 0.77
CA PRO A 122 8.23 -13.22 0.38
C PRO A 122 7.12 -12.25 -0.05
N GLY A 123 6.32 -12.67 -1.03
CA GLY A 123 5.20 -11.89 -1.54
C GLY A 123 3.86 -12.35 -0.97
N PHE A 124 2.96 -11.41 -0.67
CA PHE A 124 1.63 -11.65 -0.11
C PHE A 124 0.54 -10.98 -0.93
N GLY A 125 -0.62 -11.63 -1.03
CA GLY A 125 -1.80 -11.14 -1.74
C GLY A 125 -1.93 -11.73 -3.15
N PHE A 126 -3.00 -12.50 -3.36
CA PHE A 126 -3.22 -13.33 -4.56
C PHE A 126 -3.44 -12.55 -5.86
N GLU A 127 -3.58 -11.24 -5.81
CA GLU A 127 -3.62 -10.48 -7.06
C GLU A 127 -2.29 -10.63 -7.84
N HIS A 128 -1.15 -10.72 -7.12
CA HIS A 128 0.17 -10.84 -7.74
C HIS A 128 1.01 -12.01 -7.21
N PHE A 129 0.84 -12.44 -5.95
CA PHE A 129 1.65 -13.46 -5.29
C PHE A 129 0.77 -14.60 -4.81
N LYS A 130 0.89 -15.79 -5.42
CA LYS A 130 -0.05 -16.91 -5.23
C LYS A 130 0.48 -18.04 -4.37
N GLU A 131 1.73 -17.94 -3.91
CA GLU A 131 2.41 -19.05 -3.25
C GLU A 131 2.07 -19.19 -1.76
N LEU A 132 1.72 -18.07 -1.09
CA LEU A 132 1.58 -18.04 0.37
C LEU A 132 0.12 -17.87 0.79
N ASP A 133 -0.64 -18.95 0.80
CA ASP A 133 -2.01 -18.99 1.33
C ASP A 133 -2.00 -19.31 2.83
N PHE A 134 -1.85 -18.28 3.67
CA PHE A 134 -1.77 -18.43 5.12
C PHE A 134 -3.07 -18.09 5.84
N LEU A 135 -4.04 -17.46 5.16
CA LEU A 135 -5.33 -17.10 5.74
C LEU A 135 -6.31 -18.28 5.69
N ARG A 136 -7.06 -18.45 6.78
CA ARG A 136 -8.17 -19.41 6.87
C ARG A 136 -9.45 -18.76 6.37
N ASP A 137 -10.48 -19.56 6.15
CA ASP A 137 -11.81 -19.05 5.79
C ASP A 137 -12.29 -18.00 6.80
N LYS A 138 -12.88 -16.92 6.27
CA LYS A 138 -13.32 -15.76 7.05
C LYS A 138 -12.20 -15.00 7.76
N GLU A 139 -10.94 -15.23 7.44
CA GLU A 139 -9.85 -14.40 7.95
C GLU A 139 -9.51 -13.26 6.98
N VAL A 140 -9.30 -12.07 7.53
CA VAL A 140 -8.93 -10.88 6.78
C VAL A 140 -7.77 -10.14 7.46
N VAL A 141 -6.94 -9.51 6.65
CA VAL A 141 -5.92 -8.55 7.08
C VAL A 141 -6.34 -7.17 6.58
N LEU A 142 -6.37 -6.19 7.48
CA LEU A 142 -6.65 -4.80 7.13
C LEU A 142 -5.34 -4.10 6.76
N THR A 143 -5.29 -3.45 5.60
CA THR A 143 -4.13 -2.66 5.20
C THR A 143 -4.55 -1.28 4.70
N PHE A 144 -3.72 -0.28 5.02
CA PHE A 144 -3.97 1.12 4.74
C PHE A 144 -2.72 1.73 4.11
N ASP A 145 -2.88 2.33 2.94
CA ASP A 145 -1.80 2.94 2.19
C ASP A 145 -1.88 4.48 2.25
N ASP A 146 -0.79 5.12 1.87
CA ASP A 146 -0.61 6.56 1.61
C ASP A 146 -0.55 7.47 2.84
N GLY A 147 -0.99 7.04 4.01
CA GLY A 147 -0.88 7.85 5.23
C GLY A 147 0.58 8.12 5.68
N PRO A 148 0.72 8.85 6.79
CA PRO A 148 -0.33 9.45 7.62
C PRO A 148 -0.93 10.72 7.03
N TRP A 149 -2.20 11.00 7.34
CA TRP A 149 -2.90 12.18 6.86
C TRP A 149 -3.74 12.85 7.95
N PRO A 150 -3.71 14.19 8.09
CA PRO A 150 -4.51 14.91 9.08
C PRO A 150 -6.00 14.56 8.99
N ARG A 151 -6.68 14.43 10.14
CA ARG A 151 -8.11 14.09 10.30
C ARG A 151 -8.46 12.66 9.89
N ASN A 152 -8.04 12.18 8.72
CA ASN A 152 -8.48 10.88 8.22
C ASN A 152 -7.76 9.72 8.92
N THR A 153 -6.42 9.73 9.00
CA THR A 153 -5.68 8.70 9.75
C THR A 153 -6.11 8.63 11.22
N PRO A 154 -6.25 9.74 11.97
CA PRO A 154 -6.81 9.67 13.33
C PRO A 154 -8.23 9.08 13.43
N ALA A 155 -9.09 9.34 12.43
CA ALA A 155 -10.43 8.75 12.39
C ALA A 155 -10.38 7.24 12.13
N VAL A 156 -9.49 6.79 11.24
CA VAL A 156 -9.20 5.36 11.02
C VAL A 156 -8.71 4.70 12.31
N LEU A 157 -7.74 5.31 13.00
CA LEU A 157 -7.23 4.81 14.28
C LEU A 157 -8.32 4.67 15.33
N LYS A 158 -9.21 5.68 15.42
CA LYS A 158 -10.35 5.61 16.34
C LYS A 158 -11.26 4.44 16.02
N ALA A 159 -11.63 4.25 14.77
CA ALA A 159 -12.50 3.13 14.35
C ALA A 159 -11.87 1.75 14.68
N LEU A 160 -10.56 1.61 14.46
CA LEU A 160 -9.83 0.40 14.80
C LEU A 160 -9.77 0.18 16.33
N ALA A 161 -9.53 1.24 17.10
CA ALA A 161 -9.51 1.19 18.56
C ALA A 161 -10.88 0.84 19.14
N ASP A 162 -11.98 1.41 18.63
CA ASP A 162 -13.36 1.12 19.06
C ASP A 162 -13.71 -0.37 18.88
N GLN A 163 -13.08 -1.03 17.89
CA GLN A 163 -13.23 -2.47 17.62
C GLN A 163 -12.05 -3.31 18.16
N CYS A 164 -11.15 -2.73 18.95
CA CYS A 164 -9.96 -3.37 19.51
C CYS A 164 -9.16 -4.17 18.48
N THR A 165 -9.08 -3.68 17.26
CA THR A 165 -8.44 -4.35 16.15
C THR A 165 -7.23 -3.60 15.62
N THR A 166 -6.53 -4.16 14.65
CA THR A 166 -5.28 -3.60 14.11
C THR A 166 -5.18 -3.79 12.61
N GLY A 167 -4.30 -3.05 11.97
CA GLY A 167 -3.96 -3.17 10.57
C GLY A 167 -2.49 -2.92 10.29
N ILE A 168 -2.11 -3.00 9.03
CA ILE A 168 -0.80 -2.62 8.52
C ILE A 168 -0.97 -1.28 7.81
N PHE A 169 -0.09 -0.32 8.10
CA PHE A 169 -0.06 0.99 7.47
C PHE A 169 1.20 1.09 6.60
N PHE A 170 1.02 1.21 5.29
CA PHE A 170 2.11 1.40 4.34
C PHE A 170 2.27 2.90 4.07
N SER A 171 3.19 3.51 4.80
CA SER A 171 3.32 4.97 4.83
C SER A 171 4.20 5.49 3.69
N ILE A 172 3.74 6.55 3.01
CA ILE A 172 4.57 7.35 2.11
C ILE A 172 5.58 8.14 2.92
N GLY A 173 6.86 8.08 2.53
CA GLY A 173 7.92 8.75 3.26
C GLY A 173 7.70 10.25 3.45
N LYS A 174 7.29 10.98 2.40
CA LYS A 174 6.96 12.42 2.50
C LYS A 174 5.86 12.69 3.51
N HIS A 175 4.78 11.90 3.49
CA HIS A 175 3.67 12.07 4.42
C HIS A 175 4.11 11.78 5.86
N ALA A 176 4.95 10.75 6.04
CA ALA A 176 5.56 10.47 7.35
C ALA A 176 6.37 11.66 7.88
N THR A 177 7.12 12.36 7.01
CA THR A 177 7.89 13.55 7.42
C THR A 177 7.02 14.78 7.66
N TYR A 178 5.86 14.89 7.04
CA TYR A 178 4.94 16.00 7.26
C TYR A 178 4.12 15.83 8.56
N GLU A 179 3.76 14.59 8.88
CA GLU A 179 2.87 14.27 10.00
C GLU A 179 3.48 13.20 10.94
N PRO A 180 4.71 13.43 11.46
CA PRO A 180 5.40 12.42 12.26
C PRO A 180 4.64 12.07 13.55
N GLU A 181 3.93 13.02 14.14
CA GLU A 181 3.17 12.78 15.37
C GLU A 181 1.95 11.86 15.12
N ILE A 182 1.34 11.94 13.94
CA ILE A 182 0.27 11.01 13.57
C ILE A 182 0.85 9.60 13.35
N LEU A 183 1.99 9.48 12.70
CA LEU A 183 2.64 8.18 12.51
C LEU A 183 3.06 7.54 13.84
N LYS A 184 3.53 8.34 14.80
CA LYS A 184 3.80 7.86 16.16
C LYS A 184 2.53 7.36 16.86
N GLN A 185 1.37 8.00 16.63
CA GLN A 185 0.08 7.52 17.15
C GLN A 185 -0.29 6.15 16.53
N VAL A 186 -0.08 5.97 15.20
CA VAL A 186 -0.26 4.66 14.54
C VAL A 186 0.58 3.59 15.23
N TYR A 187 1.86 3.88 15.46
CA TYR A 187 2.78 2.95 16.14
C TYR A 187 2.36 2.67 17.58
N ALA A 188 2.06 3.72 18.36
CA ALA A 188 1.66 3.61 19.77
C ALA A 188 0.35 2.84 19.96
N ALA A 189 -0.55 2.87 18.97
CA ALA A 189 -1.78 2.07 18.96
C ALA A 189 -1.54 0.58 18.65
N GLY A 190 -0.28 0.17 18.42
CA GLY A 190 0.10 -1.23 18.18
C GLY A 190 -0.18 -1.73 16.76
N HIS A 191 -0.27 -0.82 15.78
CA HIS A 191 -0.37 -1.19 14.38
C HIS A 191 1.00 -1.47 13.79
N THR A 192 1.06 -2.30 12.74
CA THR A 192 2.28 -2.55 11.99
C THR A 192 2.49 -1.46 10.97
N ILE A 193 3.70 -0.90 10.89
CA ILE A 193 4.05 0.14 9.93
C ILE A 193 5.04 -0.44 8.93
N GLY A 194 4.64 -0.49 7.66
CA GLY A 194 5.47 -0.74 6.49
C GLY A 194 5.76 0.54 5.73
N THR A 195 6.35 0.41 4.53
CA THR A 195 6.74 1.54 3.69
C THR A 195 6.12 1.49 2.30
N HIS A 196 5.94 2.68 1.68
CA HIS A 196 5.25 2.86 0.40
C HIS A 196 5.96 3.87 -0.50
N THR A 197 7.28 3.73 -0.64
CA THR A 197 8.19 4.66 -1.30
C THR A 197 8.34 6.01 -0.59
N TRP A 198 9.24 6.86 -1.11
CA TRP A 198 9.44 8.22 -0.61
C TRP A 198 8.32 9.16 -1.05
N SER A 199 7.98 9.16 -2.34
CA SER A 199 7.07 10.14 -2.94
C SER A 199 5.83 9.55 -3.62
N HIS A 200 5.54 8.28 -3.41
CA HIS A 200 4.51 7.52 -4.13
C HIS A 200 4.81 7.40 -5.64
N ALA A 201 6.08 7.40 -6.03
CA ALA A 201 6.46 7.22 -7.42
C ALA A 201 6.10 5.80 -7.90
N ASN A 202 5.52 5.72 -9.10
CA ASN A 202 5.32 4.42 -9.75
C ASN A 202 6.68 3.87 -10.21
N LEU A 203 7.18 2.84 -9.52
CA LEU A 203 8.51 2.28 -9.80
C LEU A 203 8.59 1.52 -11.12
N ASN A 204 7.46 1.29 -11.80
CA ASN A 204 7.43 0.73 -13.17
C ASN A 204 7.51 1.82 -14.25
N ASP A 205 7.61 3.10 -13.88
CA ASP A 205 7.79 4.19 -14.83
C ASP A 205 9.18 4.09 -15.50
N LYS A 206 9.18 3.93 -16.82
CA LYS A 206 10.41 3.79 -17.62
C LYS A 206 11.31 5.04 -17.61
N ARG A 207 10.80 6.18 -17.16
CA ARG A 207 11.59 7.42 -17.01
C ARG A 207 12.48 7.39 -15.79
N LEU A 208 12.20 6.54 -14.81
CA LEU A 208 13.03 6.37 -13.62
C LEU A 208 14.18 5.40 -13.91
N SER A 209 15.40 5.84 -13.60
CA SER A 209 16.56 4.96 -13.56
C SER A 209 16.44 3.94 -12.40
N GLU A 210 17.20 2.87 -12.44
CA GLU A 210 17.25 1.90 -11.34
C GLU A 210 17.69 2.57 -10.03
N ALA A 211 18.65 3.48 -10.08
CA ALA A 211 19.10 4.23 -8.91
C ALA A 211 17.97 5.08 -8.28
N GLN A 212 17.17 5.77 -9.08
CA GLN A 212 16.03 6.55 -8.61
C GLN A 212 14.93 5.66 -8.01
N ARG A 213 14.70 4.46 -8.57
CA ARG A 213 13.76 3.50 -8.01
C ARG A 213 14.22 2.99 -6.64
N LYS A 214 15.51 2.69 -6.49
CA LYS A 214 16.10 2.30 -5.20
C LYS A 214 16.06 3.45 -4.19
N GLU A 215 16.34 4.67 -4.62
CA GLU A 215 16.22 5.87 -3.79
C GLU A 215 14.80 6.04 -3.25
N GLU A 216 13.78 5.90 -4.07
CA GLU A 216 12.38 5.94 -3.64
C GLU A 216 12.06 4.91 -2.55
N ILE A 217 12.60 3.70 -2.65
CA ILE A 217 12.44 2.66 -1.63
C ILE A 217 13.19 3.04 -0.34
N GLU A 218 14.49 3.28 -0.44
CA GLU A 218 15.36 3.43 0.73
C GLU A 218 15.11 4.74 1.48
N LYS A 219 14.90 5.83 0.75
CA LYS A 219 14.55 7.12 1.35
C LYS A 219 13.16 7.05 2.02
N GLY A 220 12.23 6.25 1.48
CA GLY A 220 10.97 5.93 2.14
C GLY A 220 11.18 5.24 3.48
N ILE A 221 12.06 4.23 3.54
CA ILE A 221 12.43 3.53 4.78
C ILE A 221 13.05 4.50 5.80
N SER A 222 14.02 5.31 5.36
CA SER A 222 14.69 6.32 6.20
C SER A 222 13.70 7.34 6.77
N ALA A 223 12.74 7.80 5.96
CA ALA A 223 11.73 8.78 6.34
C ALA A 223 10.77 8.23 7.41
N VAL A 224 10.28 7.02 7.25
CA VAL A 224 9.42 6.37 8.23
C VAL A 224 10.17 6.14 9.56
N LYS A 225 11.42 5.66 9.49
CA LYS A 225 12.29 5.54 10.68
C LYS A 225 12.48 6.88 11.38
N TRP A 226 12.79 7.94 10.64
CA TRP A 226 12.96 9.28 11.19
C TRP A 226 11.67 9.76 11.88
N ALA A 227 10.53 9.63 11.22
CA ALA A 227 9.24 10.04 11.77
C ALA A 227 8.85 9.30 13.05
N LEU A 228 9.29 8.04 13.17
CA LEU A 228 9.11 7.23 14.37
C LEU A 228 10.15 7.50 15.47
N GLY A 229 10.99 8.54 15.31
CA GLY A 229 12.00 8.88 16.30
C GLY A 229 13.16 7.88 16.37
N GLY A 230 13.50 7.26 15.24
CA GLY A 230 14.59 6.30 15.11
C GLY A 230 14.17 4.83 15.20
N ILE A 231 12.90 4.54 15.46
CA ILE A 231 12.37 3.18 15.44
C ILE A 231 12.24 2.71 13.98
N SER A 232 12.91 1.61 13.64
CA SER A 232 12.85 1.04 12.30
C SER A 232 11.44 0.46 12.00
N PRO A 233 10.90 0.68 10.79
CA PRO A 233 9.62 0.08 10.38
C PRO A 233 9.75 -1.43 10.22
N ALA A 234 8.61 -2.12 10.17
CA ALA A 234 8.56 -3.52 9.77
C ALA A 234 9.16 -3.69 8.37
N ALA A 235 9.82 -4.82 8.14
CA ALA A 235 10.37 -5.15 6.82
C ALA A 235 9.25 -5.53 5.83
N PHE A 236 8.27 -4.63 5.67
CA PHE A 236 7.11 -4.76 4.80
C PHE A 236 7.06 -3.58 3.84
N PHE A 237 6.83 -3.88 2.57
CA PHE A 237 6.76 -2.90 1.51
C PHE A 237 5.56 -3.15 0.61
N ARG A 238 4.91 -2.09 0.14
CA ARG A 238 3.91 -2.15 -0.92
C ARG A 238 4.31 -1.20 -2.05
N PHE A 239 4.25 -1.71 -3.28
CA PHE A 239 4.52 -0.91 -4.47
C PHE A 239 3.36 0.03 -4.78
N PRO A 240 3.60 1.33 -5.08
CA PRO A 240 2.58 2.23 -5.60
C PRO A 240 1.86 1.65 -6.81
N ALA A 241 0.54 1.82 -6.85
CA ALA A 241 -0.34 1.28 -7.88
C ALA A 241 -0.21 -0.24 -8.11
N LEU A 242 0.32 -0.99 -7.12
CA LEU A 242 0.60 -2.43 -7.20
C LEU A 242 1.46 -2.82 -8.43
N GLN A 243 2.33 -1.92 -8.89
CA GLN A 243 3.24 -2.16 -10.01
C GLN A 243 4.56 -2.74 -9.51
N HIS A 244 4.85 -3.98 -9.86
CA HIS A 244 5.97 -4.79 -9.35
C HIS A 244 7.06 -4.98 -10.41
N PRO A 245 7.96 -4.00 -10.68
CA PRO A 245 9.05 -4.22 -11.63
C PRO A 245 10.00 -5.31 -11.10
N PRO A 246 10.32 -6.34 -11.91
CA PRO A 246 11.05 -7.53 -11.44
C PRO A 246 12.39 -7.23 -10.77
N GLU A 247 13.11 -6.21 -11.26
CA GLU A 247 14.37 -5.79 -10.68
C GLU A 247 14.22 -5.21 -9.27
N MET A 248 13.10 -4.52 -8.98
CA MET A 248 12.81 -4.00 -7.64
C MET A 248 12.27 -5.08 -6.70
N VAL A 249 11.55 -6.06 -7.23
CA VAL A 249 11.18 -7.28 -6.48
C VAL A 249 12.44 -8.00 -6.03
N THR A 250 13.39 -8.24 -6.95
CA THR A 250 14.69 -8.85 -6.63
C THR A 250 15.47 -8.02 -5.61
N TYR A 251 15.48 -6.70 -5.78
CA TYR A 251 16.14 -5.78 -4.85
C TYR A 251 15.58 -5.91 -3.43
N LEU A 252 14.26 -5.85 -3.29
CA LEU A 252 13.58 -6.02 -1.98
C LEU A 252 13.82 -7.40 -1.38
N GLY A 253 13.89 -8.46 -2.22
CA GLY A 253 14.29 -9.80 -1.80
C GLY A 253 15.67 -9.81 -1.15
N ASN A 254 16.66 -9.19 -1.77
CA ASN A 254 18.03 -9.05 -1.25
C ASN A 254 18.07 -8.19 0.03
N ARG A 255 17.10 -7.29 0.22
CA ARG A 255 16.93 -6.48 1.43
C ARG A 255 16.18 -7.24 2.54
N ASN A 256 15.72 -8.45 2.29
CA ASN A 256 14.85 -9.23 3.20
C ASN A 256 13.56 -8.45 3.57
N VAL A 257 12.95 -7.80 2.60
CA VAL A 257 11.71 -7.04 2.76
C VAL A 257 10.58 -7.76 2.06
N ALA A 258 9.54 -8.14 2.80
CA ALA A 258 8.34 -8.77 2.27
C ALA A 258 7.51 -7.78 1.46
N ILE A 259 6.95 -8.25 0.34
CA ILE A 259 6.20 -7.45 -0.61
C ILE A 259 4.71 -7.73 -0.45
N PHE A 260 3.92 -6.68 -0.33
CA PHE A 260 2.46 -6.80 -0.19
C PHE A 260 1.74 -6.33 -1.45
N SER A 261 0.97 -7.22 -2.02
CA SER A 261 -0.15 -6.92 -2.89
C SER A 261 -1.45 -6.95 -2.07
N CYS A 262 -2.57 -7.29 -2.68
CA CYS A 262 -3.85 -7.46 -1.99
C CYS A 262 -4.63 -8.65 -2.55
N ASP A 263 -5.73 -8.96 -1.88
CA ASP A 263 -6.77 -9.86 -2.37
C ASP A 263 -8.05 -9.08 -2.67
N ILE A 264 -8.31 -8.07 -1.86
CA ILE A 264 -9.53 -7.27 -1.88
C ILE A 264 -9.11 -5.79 -2.01
N ASP A 265 -9.07 -5.27 -3.22
CA ASP A 265 -8.96 -3.83 -3.44
C ASP A 265 -10.33 -3.18 -3.18
N SER A 266 -10.40 -2.24 -2.24
CA SER A 266 -11.62 -1.51 -1.89
C SER A 266 -12.06 -0.52 -2.96
N PHE A 267 -11.15 -0.08 -3.83
CA PHE A 267 -11.34 1.03 -4.77
C PHE A 267 -11.86 2.32 -4.10
N ASP A 268 -11.49 2.55 -2.85
CA ASP A 268 -11.90 3.72 -2.08
C ASP A 268 -11.49 5.05 -2.72
N PHE A 269 -10.35 5.08 -3.43
CA PHE A 269 -9.89 6.23 -4.20
C PHE A 269 -10.80 6.59 -5.41
N LYS A 270 -11.71 5.68 -5.81
CA LYS A 270 -12.73 5.92 -6.84
C LYS A 270 -14.14 6.05 -6.24
N ALA A 271 -14.28 5.83 -4.95
CA ALA A 271 -15.58 5.86 -4.30
C ALA A 271 -16.11 7.30 -4.24
N SER A 272 -17.38 7.48 -4.58
CA SER A 272 -18.08 8.76 -4.47
C SER A 272 -18.70 8.99 -3.09
N LYS A 273 -18.77 7.92 -2.26
CA LYS A 273 -19.35 7.93 -0.93
C LYS A 273 -18.92 6.71 -0.12
N PRO A 274 -18.97 6.76 1.22
CA PRO A 274 -18.50 5.70 2.11
C PRO A 274 -19.17 4.34 1.85
N GLU A 275 -20.47 4.32 1.53
CA GLU A 275 -21.21 3.07 1.30
C GLU A 275 -20.65 2.27 0.12
N LYS A 276 -20.05 2.95 -0.88
CA LYS A 276 -19.44 2.25 -2.02
C LYS A 276 -18.17 1.50 -1.64
N VAL A 277 -17.40 2.02 -0.69
CA VAL A 277 -16.25 1.32 -0.12
C VAL A 277 -16.72 0.02 0.55
N ILE A 278 -17.74 0.13 1.41
CA ILE A 278 -18.31 -1.02 2.15
C ILE A 278 -18.86 -2.07 1.18
N GLU A 279 -19.71 -1.66 0.24
CA GLU A 279 -20.31 -2.55 -0.77
C GLU A 279 -19.23 -3.30 -1.56
N THR A 280 -18.17 -2.59 -2.00
CA THR A 280 -17.10 -3.17 -2.79
C THR A 280 -16.33 -4.23 -2.01
N VAL A 281 -15.93 -3.91 -0.77
CA VAL A 281 -15.19 -4.84 0.08
C VAL A 281 -16.04 -6.06 0.41
N MET A 282 -17.27 -5.87 0.89
CA MET A 282 -18.13 -6.98 1.29
C MET A 282 -18.48 -7.89 0.10
N LYS A 283 -18.83 -7.33 -1.06
CA LYS A 283 -19.10 -8.12 -2.27
C LYS A 283 -17.93 -9.01 -2.68
N LYS A 284 -16.69 -8.45 -2.61
CA LYS A 284 -15.49 -9.23 -2.95
C LYS A 284 -15.20 -10.31 -1.90
N LEU A 285 -15.41 -10.00 -0.62
CA LEU A 285 -15.29 -10.97 0.46
C LEU A 285 -16.32 -12.09 0.38
N ASP A 286 -17.56 -11.80 0.00
CA ASP A 286 -18.59 -12.84 -0.24
C ASP A 286 -18.16 -13.83 -1.32
N SER A 287 -17.41 -13.36 -2.33
CA SER A 287 -16.89 -14.21 -3.40
C SER A 287 -15.63 -14.97 -3.02
N LYS A 288 -14.70 -14.33 -2.27
CA LYS A 288 -13.37 -14.88 -1.97
C LYS A 288 -13.27 -15.56 -0.61
N GLY A 289 -14.13 -15.22 0.32
CA GLY A 289 -14.21 -15.78 1.67
C GLY A 289 -13.16 -15.23 2.65
N LYS A 290 -12.03 -14.76 2.17
CA LYS A 290 -10.88 -14.29 2.97
C LYS A 290 -10.01 -13.32 2.17
N GLY A 291 -9.04 -12.66 2.80
CA GLY A 291 -8.02 -11.92 2.06
C GLY A 291 -7.42 -10.71 2.76
N ILE A 292 -6.39 -10.17 2.12
CA ILE A 292 -5.74 -8.90 2.47
C ILE A 292 -6.53 -7.77 1.81
N ILE A 293 -7.11 -6.88 2.63
CA ILE A 293 -7.94 -5.77 2.19
C ILE A 293 -7.07 -4.54 2.03
N LEU A 294 -7.04 -3.96 0.82
CA LEU A 294 -6.36 -2.71 0.52
C LEU A 294 -7.35 -1.56 0.62
N MET A 295 -7.00 -0.58 1.45
CA MET A 295 -7.67 0.69 1.66
C MET A 295 -6.61 1.79 1.75
N HIS A 296 -7.03 3.06 1.81
CA HIS A 296 -6.11 4.21 1.94
C HIS A 296 -6.58 5.09 3.11
N ASP A 297 -5.77 5.21 4.16
CA ASP A 297 -6.15 5.96 5.36
C ASP A 297 -6.13 7.49 5.19
N PHE A 298 -5.56 7.98 4.09
CA PHE A 298 -5.67 9.39 3.71
C PHE A 298 -7.03 9.73 3.05
N GLN A 299 -7.79 8.73 2.60
CA GLN A 299 -9.08 8.93 1.96
C GLN A 299 -10.19 9.21 2.99
N LYS A 300 -10.92 10.30 2.76
CA LYS A 300 -12.06 10.67 3.61
C LYS A 300 -13.13 9.56 3.66
N HIS A 301 -13.48 9.01 2.50
CA HIS A 301 -14.52 7.99 2.42
C HIS A 301 -14.13 6.69 3.11
N THR A 302 -12.85 6.34 3.17
CA THR A 302 -12.37 5.21 3.96
C THR A 302 -12.53 5.48 5.44
N ALA A 303 -12.11 6.65 5.91
CA ALA A 303 -12.26 7.03 7.32
C ALA A 303 -13.73 7.03 7.77
N GLU A 304 -14.65 7.48 6.90
CA GLU A 304 -16.09 7.49 7.16
C GLU A 304 -16.73 6.09 7.05
N ALA A 305 -16.23 5.24 6.16
CA ALA A 305 -16.77 3.89 5.93
C ALA A 305 -16.32 2.89 7.00
N LEU A 306 -15.13 3.06 7.55
CA LEU A 306 -14.46 2.03 8.36
C LEU A 306 -15.26 1.57 9.58
N PRO A 307 -15.94 2.42 10.37
CA PRO A 307 -16.74 1.97 11.50
C PRO A 307 -17.82 0.95 11.10
N GLU A 308 -18.57 1.24 10.04
CA GLU A 308 -19.61 0.35 9.54
C GLU A 308 -19.03 -0.89 8.85
N LEU A 309 -17.93 -0.74 8.10
CA LEU A 309 -17.23 -1.88 7.49
C LEU A 309 -16.79 -2.89 8.56
N LEU A 310 -16.20 -2.44 9.67
CA LEU A 310 -15.80 -3.31 10.77
C LEU A 310 -17.00 -4.01 11.42
N ASN A 311 -18.13 -3.32 11.57
CA ASN A 311 -19.37 -3.92 12.04
C ASN A 311 -19.88 -5.01 11.08
N ARG A 312 -19.82 -4.77 9.77
CA ARG A 312 -20.21 -5.76 8.76
C ARG A 312 -19.27 -6.96 8.69
N LEU A 313 -17.96 -6.73 8.81
CA LEU A 313 -17.01 -7.83 8.92
C LEU A 313 -17.34 -8.71 10.12
N LYS A 314 -17.63 -8.11 11.29
CA LYS A 314 -18.03 -8.83 12.49
C LYS A 314 -19.33 -9.62 12.28
N ALA A 315 -20.37 -8.97 11.76
CA ALA A 315 -21.67 -9.61 11.49
C ALA A 315 -21.55 -10.76 10.47
N GLY A 316 -20.63 -10.63 9.48
CA GLY A 316 -20.31 -11.67 8.51
C GLY A 316 -19.44 -12.81 9.05
N GLY A 317 -19.06 -12.77 10.33
CA GLY A 317 -18.20 -13.78 10.96
C GLY A 317 -16.73 -13.70 10.56
N TYR A 318 -16.31 -12.60 9.96
CA TYR A 318 -14.90 -12.39 9.62
C TYR A 318 -14.05 -12.15 10.87
N LYS A 319 -12.80 -12.57 10.81
CA LYS A 319 -11.82 -12.51 11.89
C LYS A 319 -10.59 -11.74 11.43
N ILE A 320 -10.12 -10.81 12.25
CA ILE A 320 -8.92 -10.04 11.91
C ILE A 320 -7.67 -10.84 12.27
N VAL A 321 -6.75 -10.93 11.32
CA VAL A 321 -5.39 -11.44 11.52
C VAL A 321 -4.43 -10.28 11.53
N ALA A 322 -3.71 -10.11 12.63
CA ALA A 322 -2.60 -9.17 12.71
C ALA A 322 -1.34 -9.79 12.10
N MET A 323 -0.58 -9.00 11.36
CA MET A 323 0.71 -9.42 10.81
C MET A 323 1.82 -8.53 11.36
N ARG A 324 2.95 -9.12 11.73
CA ARG A 324 4.16 -8.39 12.11
C ARG A 324 5.37 -9.05 11.47
N ALA A 325 6.40 -8.27 11.16
CA ALA A 325 7.66 -8.82 10.70
C ALA A 325 8.43 -9.41 11.90
N LYS A 326 9.16 -10.50 11.69
CA LYS A 326 10.08 -11.08 12.66
C LYS A 326 11.23 -10.13 13.00
N ALA A 327 11.66 -9.36 12.01
CA ALA A 327 12.67 -8.32 12.17
C ALA A 327 12.26 -7.05 11.44
N PRO A 328 12.66 -5.85 11.92
CA PRO A 328 12.47 -4.60 11.20
C PRO A 328 13.46 -4.48 10.04
N VAL A 329 13.20 -3.55 9.11
CA VAL A 329 14.16 -3.24 8.05
C VAL A 329 15.20 -2.22 8.52
N ALA A 330 16.48 -2.48 8.25
CA ALA A 330 17.53 -1.49 8.46
C ALA A 330 17.48 -0.41 7.38
N SER A 331 17.52 0.88 7.75
CA SER A 331 17.79 1.94 6.80
C SER A 331 19.27 1.93 6.38
N LEU A 332 19.56 2.50 5.22
CA LEU A 332 20.94 2.67 4.74
C LEU A 332 21.43 4.06 5.12
N PRO A 333 22.63 4.21 5.72
CA PRO A 333 23.12 5.49 6.25
C PRO A 333 23.19 6.60 5.20
N GLU A 334 23.48 6.28 3.96
CA GLU A 334 23.51 7.25 2.86
C GLU A 334 22.14 7.90 2.60
N TYR A 335 21.05 7.12 2.70
CA TYR A 335 19.69 7.64 2.55
C TYR A 335 19.17 8.34 3.81
N ASP A 336 19.63 7.93 4.98
CA ASP A 336 19.38 8.69 6.22
C ASP A 336 19.98 10.11 6.10
N GLN A 337 21.20 10.24 5.54
CA GLN A 337 21.83 11.53 5.30
C GLN A 337 21.14 12.33 4.18
N GLU A 338 20.74 11.65 3.10
CA GLU A 338 20.03 12.30 1.98
C GLU A 338 18.69 12.87 2.45
N LEU A 339 17.95 12.11 3.24
CA LEU A 339 16.71 12.54 3.83
C LEU A 339 16.85 13.84 4.64
N MET A 340 17.93 13.98 5.41
CA MET A 340 18.15 15.18 6.24
C MET A 340 18.34 16.46 5.42
N LYS A 341 18.70 16.37 4.14
CA LYS A 341 18.77 17.53 3.23
C LYS A 341 17.37 18.02 2.82
N ASP A 342 16.40 17.11 2.76
CA ASP A 342 15.02 17.43 2.35
C ASP A 342 14.12 17.83 3.52
N ILE A 343 14.43 17.32 4.72
CA ILE A 343 13.69 17.70 5.91
C ILE A 343 14.09 19.12 6.30
N LYS A 344 13.20 20.06 6.00
CA LYS A 344 13.30 21.41 6.58
C LYS A 344 12.98 21.29 8.07
N LEU A 345 14.02 21.18 8.89
CA LEU A 345 13.85 21.36 10.33
C LEU A 345 13.12 22.71 10.53
N PRO A 346 12.12 22.80 11.42
CA PRO A 346 11.51 24.07 11.71
C PRO A 346 12.63 25.03 12.09
N THR A 347 12.86 26.03 11.24
CA THR A 347 13.84 27.07 11.51
C THR A 347 13.41 27.70 12.83
N VAL A 348 14.20 27.45 13.87
CA VAL A 348 14.11 28.21 15.11
C VAL A 348 14.17 29.67 14.65
N SER A 349 13.03 30.32 14.68
CA SER A 349 12.77 31.72 14.31
C SER A 349 13.90 32.44 13.59
N SER A 350 13.71 32.82 12.33
CA SER A 350 14.62 33.75 11.60
C SER A 350 14.62 35.18 12.24
N ARG A 351 13.87 35.36 13.31
CA ARG A 351 13.81 36.63 14.03
C ARG A 351 15.09 36.87 14.81
N PRO A 352 15.68 38.09 14.75
CA PRO A 352 16.84 38.44 15.57
C PRO A 352 16.56 38.20 17.05
N VAL A 353 17.57 37.73 17.80
CA VAL A 353 17.45 37.44 19.24
C VAL A 353 16.85 38.61 20.04
N ASN A 354 17.22 39.83 19.72
CA ASN A 354 16.72 41.06 20.35
C ASN A 354 15.23 41.34 20.06
N SER A 355 14.62 40.68 19.08
CA SER A 355 13.18 40.77 18.80
C SER A 355 12.37 39.67 19.50
N VAL A 356 13.06 38.72 20.11
CA VAL A 356 12.45 37.55 20.78
C VAL A 356 12.70 37.63 22.29
N VAL A 357 13.86 38.14 22.67
CA VAL A 357 14.26 38.29 24.10
C VAL A 357 14.31 39.78 24.44
N THR A 358 13.45 40.22 25.36
CA THR A 358 13.45 41.59 25.90
C THR A 358 13.89 41.51 27.33
N THR A 359 14.88 42.33 27.73
CA THR A 359 15.25 42.46 29.12
C THR A 359 14.19 43.31 29.83
N VAL A 360 13.58 42.75 30.85
CA VAL A 360 12.67 43.47 31.75
C VAL A 360 13.52 43.88 32.94
N SER A 361 13.69 45.19 33.13
CA SER A 361 14.27 45.70 34.38
C SER A 361 13.23 45.60 35.51
N GLU A 362 13.63 44.98 36.62
CA GLU A 362 12.86 44.95 37.88
C GLU A 362 12.70 46.36 38.48
#